data_3723d89e4be0eb44141926b0c6da753b
#
_entry.id   3723d89e4be0eb44141926b0c6da753b
#
_cell.length_a   1.000
_cell.length_b   1.000
_cell.length_c   1.000
_cell.angle_alpha   90.00
_cell.angle_beta   90.00
_cell.angle_gamma   90.00
#
_symmetry.space_group_name_H-M   'P 1'
#
loop_
_entity.id
_entity.type
_entity.pdbx_description
1 polymer ?
#
loop_
_entity_poly.entity_id
_entity_poly.type
_entity_poly.pdbx_seq_one_letter_code
_entity_poly.pdbx_strand_id
1 'polypeptide(L)'
;MELRGYREQLLSIGDIVTSRWLDFRKMPSWSCGIARQDCEDLTAADAVIIFTEIPNTIFATGGRHVEFGLALAQGKCVIMVGPRENVFYYLLPDSQIFATWNKAFATIRRRRQETMQRQTKPVAKVHTDGRPSPTRSVTA
;
A
#
# COMPACT_ATOMS: atom_id res chain seq x y z
N MET A 1 -1.17 -20.72 2.48
CA MET A 1 -1.75 -19.37 2.23
C MET A 1 -1.67 -19.09 0.73
N GLU A 2 -2.77 -18.69 0.12
CA GLU A 2 -2.87 -18.53 -1.34
C GLU A 2 -2.43 -17.13 -1.81
N LEU A 3 -1.28 -16.64 -1.37
CA LEU A 3 -0.80 -15.28 -1.70
C LEU A 3 -0.64 -15.07 -3.21
N ARG A 4 -0.34 -16.14 -3.97
CA ARG A 4 -0.31 -16.07 -5.44
C ARG A 4 -1.69 -15.78 -6.03
N GLY A 5 -2.75 -16.36 -5.49
CA GLY A 5 -4.12 -16.05 -5.91
C GLY A 5 -4.51 -14.59 -5.61
N TYR A 6 -4.02 -14.03 -4.51
CA TYR A 6 -4.22 -12.60 -4.20
C TYR A 6 -3.47 -11.69 -5.16
N ARG A 7 -2.24 -12.07 -5.54
CA ARG A 7 -1.49 -11.39 -6.60
C ARG A 7 -2.27 -11.32 -7.91
N GLU A 8 -2.80 -12.45 -8.38
CA GLU A 8 -3.59 -12.50 -9.62
C GLU A 8 -4.81 -11.57 -9.57
N GLN A 9 -5.47 -11.47 -8.42
CA GLN A 9 -6.58 -10.55 -8.23
C GLN A 9 -6.16 -9.08 -8.35
N LEU A 10 -5.01 -8.70 -7.77
CA LEU A 10 -4.46 -7.33 -7.91
C LEU A 10 -4.09 -7.02 -9.37
N LEU A 11 -3.41 -7.95 -10.05
CA LEU A 11 -3.08 -7.81 -11.47
C LEU A 11 -4.34 -7.64 -12.33
N SER A 12 -5.43 -8.34 -12.00
CA SER A 12 -6.70 -8.27 -12.75
C SER A 12 -7.39 -6.90 -12.71
N ILE A 13 -7.08 -6.08 -11.70
CA ILE A 13 -7.58 -4.70 -11.60
C ILE A 13 -6.56 -3.65 -12.07
N GLY A 14 -5.45 -4.10 -12.65
CA GLY A 14 -4.42 -3.25 -13.25
C GLY A 14 -3.39 -2.71 -12.25
N ASP A 15 -3.27 -3.32 -11.06
CA ASP A 15 -2.18 -3.01 -10.13
C ASP A 15 -0.89 -3.74 -10.56
N ILE A 16 0.26 -3.19 -10.18
CA ILE A 16 1.57 -3.80 -10.36
C ILE A 16 1.99 -4.38 -9.01
N VAL A 17 2.31 -5.67 -8.98
CA VAL A 17 2.79 -6.33 -7.76
C VAL A 17 4.30 -6.45 -7.83
N THR A 18 5.00 -5.76 -6.92
CA THR A 18 6.48 -5.68 -6.90
C THR A 18 7.14 -6.86 -6.19
N SER A 19 6.42 -7.59 -5.33
CA SER A 19 6.96 -8.69 -4.50
C SER A 19 7.44 -9.88 -5.33
N ARG A 20 8.71 -9.85 -5.74
CA ARG A 20 9.36 -10.87 -6.61
C ARG A 20 9.41 -12.25 -5.97
N TRP A 21 9.44 -12.34 -4.63
CA TRP A 21 9.44 -13.64 -3.93
C TRP A 21 8.19 -14.49 -4.21
N LEU A 22 7.08 -13.89 -4.63
CA LEU A 22 5.88 -14.63 -5.05
C LEU A 22 6.10 -15.47 -6.31
N ASP A 23 7.13 -15.18 -7.10
CA ASP A 23 7.50 -15.94 -8.30
C ASP A 23 8.36 -17.16 -7.99
N PHE A 24 8.93 -17.24 -6.79
CA PHE A 24 9.79 -18.38 -6.42
C PHE A 24 8.99 -19.66 -6.34
N ARG A 25 9.36 -20.67 -7.15
CA ARG A 25 8.79 -22.02 -7.05
C ARG A 25 9.26 -22.75 -5.79
N LYS A 26 10.47 -22.44 -5.34
CA LYS A 26 11.09 -22.94 -4.11
C LYS A 26 11.78 -21.77 -3.44
N MET A 27 11.53 -21.60 -2.14
CA MET A 27 12.23 -20.56 -1.38
C MET A 27 13.74 -20.75 -1.51
N PRO A 28 14.47 -19.74 -1.96
CA PRO A 28 15.92 -19.81 -1.98
C PRO A 28 16.47 -19.88 -0.55
N SER A 29 17.73 -20.28 -0.42
CA SER A 29 18.41 -20.24 0.89
C SER A 29 18.49 -18.80 1.41
N TRP A 30 18.37 -18.66 2.73
CA TRP A 30 18.47 -17.34 3.38
C TRP A 30 19.77 -16.64 3.00
N SER A 31 19.68 -15.43 2.50
CA SER A 31 20.83 -14.62 2.11
C SER A 31 20.53 -13.13 2.23
N CYS A 32 21.57 -12.33 2.37
CA CYS A 32 21.44 -10.86 2.36
C CYS A 32 20.89 -10.34 1.02
N GLY A 33 21.06 -11.09 -0.06
CA GLY A 33 20.51 -10.75 -1.37
C GLY A 33 18.98 -10.76 -1.38
N ILE A 34 18.33 -11.73 -0.72
CA ILE A 34 16.87 -11.79 -0.60
C ILE A 34 16.36 -10.60 0.22
N ALA A 35 16.95 -10.36 1.38
CA ALA A 35 16.54 -9.23 2.22
C ALA A 35 16.68 -7.88 1.48
N ARG A 36 17.75 -7.70 0.70
CA ARG A 36 17.93 -6.49 -0.14
C ARG A 36 16.85 -6.40 -1.20
N GLN A 37 16.54 -7.51 -1.88
CA GLN A 37 15.48 -7.58 -2.87
C GLN A 37 14.12 -7.21 -2.30
N ASP A 38 13.77 -7.71 -1.10
CA ASP A 38 12.51 -7.39 -0.42
C ASP A 38 12.43 -5.90 -0.07
N CYS A 39 13.53 -5.31 0.39
CA CYS A 39 13.61 -3.86 0.63
C CYS A 39 13.43 -3.03 -0.65
N GLU A 40 14.02 -3.47 -1.77
CA GLU A 40 13.87 -2.82 -3.09
C GLU A 40 12.41 -2.91 -3.57
N ASP A 41 11.79 -4.09 -3.48
CA ASP A 41 10.40 -4.33 -3.87
C ASP A 41 9.45 -3.44 -3.07
N LEU A 42 9.66 -3.35 -1.75
CA LEU A 42 8.89 -2.48 -0.87
C LEU A 42 9.10 -1.00 -1.22
N THR A 43 10.34 -0.60 -1.48
CA THR A 43 10.66 0.81 -1.83
C THR A 43 9.99 1.21 -3.14
N ALA A 44 9.90 0.31 -4.11
CA ALA A 44 9.25 0.53 -5.40
C ALA A 44 7.71 0.59 -5.32
N ALA A 45 7.10 0.06 -4.26
CA ALA A 45 5.66 0.03 -4.09
C ALA A 45 5.11 1.36 -3.55
N ASP A 46 3.91 1.75 -3.96
CA ASP A 46 3.14 2.86 -3.39
C ASP A 46 2.36 2.44 -2.14
N ALA A 47 1.96 1.18 -2.08
CA ALA A 47 1.22 0.59 -0.98
C ALA A 47 1.77 -0.79 -0.61
N VAL A 48 1.68 -1.15 0.67
CA VAL A 48 2.13 -2.43 1.21
C VAL A 48 0.95 -3.15 1.83
N ILE A 49 0.75 -4.42 1.44
CA ILE A 49 -0.30 -5.28 1.99
C ILE A 49 0.37 -6.29 2.90
N ILE A 50 0.01 -6.27 4.18
CA ILE A 50 0.57 -7.14 5.20
C ILE A 50 -0.49 -8.15 5.64
N PHE A 51 -0.13 -9.42 5.58
CA PHE A 51 -0.95 -10.51 6.11
C PHE A 51 -0.42 -10.90 7.49
N THR A 52 -1.27 -10.78 8.48
CA THR A 52 -0.94 -11.07 9.88
C THR A 52 -1.56 -12.38 10.34
N GLU A 53 -1.01 -12.95 11.38
CA GLU A 53 -1.43 -14.22 11.97
C GLU A 53 -1.93 -14.01 13.39
N ILE A 54 -2.56 -15.04 13.96
CA ILE A 54 -2.95 -15.03 15.37
C ILE A 54 -1.67 -14.95 16.22
N PRO A 55 -1.62 -14.05 17.22
CA PRO A 55 -0.46 -13.96 18.13
C PRO A 55 -0.08 -15.34 18.71
N ASN A 56 1.22 -15.58 18.87
CA ASN A 56 1.80 -16.82 19.38
C ASN A 56 1.77 -18.03 18.41
N THR A 57 1.59 -17.82 17.12
CA THR A 57 1.86 -18.89 16.14
C THR A 57 3.36 -19.06 15.92
N ILE A 58 3.81 -20.31 15.88
CA ILE A 58 5.25 -20.70 15.86
C ILE A 58 5.97 -20.32 14.55
N PHE A 59 5.25 -19.90 13.52
CA PHE A 59 5.80 -19.70 12.18
C PHE A 59 6.18 -18.25 11.83
N ALA A 60 6.04 -17.32 12.77
CA ALA A 60 6.38 -15.93 12.53
C ALA A 60 7.89 -15.69 12.52
N THR A 61 8.49 -15.52 11.35
CA THR A 61 9.93 -15.29 11.18
C THR A 61 10.34 -13.82 11.36
N GLY A 62 9.41 -12.93 11.70
CA GLY A 62 9.69 -11.51 11.95
C GLY A 62 9.83 -10.63 10.71
N GLY A 63 10.04 -11.16 9.52
CA GLY A 63 10.26 -10.38 8.29
C GLY A 63 9.17 -9.34 8.03
N ARG A 64 7.88 -9.73 8.15
CA ARG A 64 6.75 -8.81 7.97
C ARG A 64 6.73 -7.62 8.93
N HIS A 65 7.33 -7.77 10.13
CA HIS A 65 7.44 -6.65 11.08
C HIS A 65 8.49 -5.63 10.64
N VAL A 66 9.58 -6.12 10.03
CA VAL A 66 10.61 -5.27 9.43
C VAL A 66 10.03 -4.53 8.23
N GLU A 67 9.32 -5.23 7.34
CA GLU A 67 8.63 -4.65 6.18
C GLU A 67 7.59 -3.61 6.61
N PHE A 68 6.82 -3.89 7.66
CA PHE A 68 5.87 -2.94 8.23
C PHE A 68 6.55 -1.66 8.72
N GLY A 69 7.62 -1.79 9.51
CA GLY A 69 8.39 -0.66 10.02
C GLY A 69 8.99 0.18 8.89
N LEU A 70 9.54 -0.48 7.86
CA LEU A 70 10.10 0.18 6.70
C LEU A 70 9.02 0.91 5.87
N ALA A 71 7.85 0.30 5.70
CA ALA A 71 6.71 0.92 5.01
C ALA A 71 6.23 2.19 5.73
N LEU A 72 6.10 2.15 7.06
CA LEU A 72 5.76 3.33 7.86
C LEU A 72 6.81 4.43 7.75
N ALA A 73 8.11 4.07 7.88
CA ALA A 73 9.21 5.03 7.79
C ALA A 73 9.27 5.73 6.42
N GLN A 74 8.87 5.04 5.36
CA GLN A 74 8.79 5.60 4.00
C GLN A 74 7.46 6.29 3.68
N GLY A 75 6.52 6.39 4.63
CA GLY A 75 5.21 7.02 4.43
C GLY A 75 4.31 6.26 3.44
N LYS A 76 4.51 4.96 3.26
CA LYS A 76 3.71 4.13 2.36
C LYS A 76 2.29 3.95 2.89
N CYS A 77 1.33 3.76 1.99
CA CYS A 77 0.00 3.29 2.38
C CYS A 77 0.09 1.83 2.83
N VAL A 78 -0.26 1.54 4.08
CA VAL A 78 -0.24 0.16 4.58
C VAL A 78 -1.68 -0.37 4.70
N ILE A 79 -1.92 -1.56 4.18
CA ILE A 79 -3.18 -2.30 4.31
C ILE A 79 -2.87 -3.58 5.09
N MET A 80 -3.54 -3.78 6.21
CA MET A 80 -3.37 -4.98 7.03
C MET A 80 -4.54 -5.92 6.88
N VAL A 81 -4.26 -7.20 6.70
CA VAL A 81 -5.23 -8.29 6.63
C VAL A 81 -4.94 -9.29 7.74
N GLY A 82 -5.80 -9.33 8.73
CA GLY A 82 -5.68 -10.16 9.92
C GLY A 82 -5.69 -9.35 11.22
N PRO A 83 -5.41 -10.00 12.36
CA PRO A 83 -5.38 -9.37 13.67
C PRO A 83 -4.11 -8.53 13.87
N ARG A 84 -4.17 -7.58 14.82
CA ARG A 84 -2.98 -6.88 15.30
C ARG A 84 -2.11 -7.83 16.14
N GLU A 85 -0.93 -8.19 15.64
CA GLU A 85 0.00 -9.13 16.30
C GLU A 85 0.85 -8.48 17.39
N ASN A 86 1.11 -7.18 17.26
CA ASN A 86 1.92 -6.45 18.22
C ASN A 86 1.49 -4.97 18.36
N VAL A 87 2.09 -4.26 19.29
CA VAL A 87 1.75 -2.87 19.64
C VAL A 87 1.93 -1.90 18.46
N PHE A 88 2.89 -2.11 17.59
CA PHE A 88 3.16 -1.19 16.47
C PHE A 88 2.05 -1.17 15.42
N TYR A 89 1.27 -2.24 15.30
CA TYR A 89 0.12 -2.25 14.39
C TYR A 89 -1.04 -1.34 14.82
N TYR A 90 -1.02 -0.85 16.07
CA TYR A 90 -1.96 0.18 16.52
C TYR A 90 -1.67 1.58 15.95
N LEU A 91 -0.53 1.77 15.28
CA LEU A 91 -0.24 2.98 14.50
C LEU A 91 -1.10 3.09 13.23
N LEU A 92 -1.67 1.98 12.76
CA LEU A 92 -2.58 1.99 11.61
C LEU A 92 -4.00 2.39 12.05
N PRO A 93 -4.67 3.27 11.28
CA PRO A 93 -6.08 3.55 11.48
C PRO A 93 -6.94 2.32 11.13
N ASP A 94 -8.08 2.16 11.78
CA ASP A 94 -8.98 1.02 11.56
C ASP A 94 -9.45 0.88 10.09
N SER A 95 -9.51 1.99 9.35
CA SER A 95 -9.84 2.02 7.93
C SER A 95 -8.84 1.32 6.99
N GLN A 96 -7.68 0.94 7.53
CA GLN A 96 -6.62 0.20 6.82
C GLN A 96 -6.50 -1.25 7.29
N ILE A 97 -7.35 -1.70 8.22
CA ILE A 97 -7.29 -3.02 8.84
C ILE A 97 -8.53 -3.82 8.47
N PHE A 98 -8.32 -5.00 7.94
CA PHE A 98 -9.37 -5.86 7.43
C PHE A 98 -9.26 -7.27 8.02
N ALA A 99 -10.38 -7.82 8.46
CA ALA A 99 -10.42 -9.18 9.01
C ALA A 99 -10.15 -10.26 7.95
N THR A 100 -10.39 -9.96 6.66
CA THR A 100 -10.22 -10.92 5.56
C THR A 100 -9.73 -10.23 4.30
N TRP A 101 -9.04 -11.00 3.45
CA TRP A 101 -8.62 -10.54 2.13
C TRP A 101 -9.78 -9.99 1.28
N ASN A 102 -10.90 -10.67 1.25
CA ASN A 102 -12.04 -10.24 0.43
C ASN A 102 -12.51 -8.81 0.78
N LYS A 103 -12.52 -8.45 2.06
CA LYS A 103 -12.87 -7.08 2.50
C LYS A 103 -11.80 -6.07 2.10
N ALA A 104 -10.53 -6.42 2.24
CA ALA A 104 -9.42 -5.58 1.79
C ALA A 104 -9.47 -5.36 0.28
N PHE A 105 -9.60 -6.42 -0.50
CA PHE A 105 -9.62 -6.37 -1.95
C PHE A 105 -10.82 -5.56 -2.49
N ALA A 106 -12.00 -5.72 -1.92
CA ALA A 106 -13.17 -4.91 -2.29
C ALA A 106 -12.90 -3.41 -2.09
N THR A 107 -12.21 -3.05 -1.00
CA THR A 107 -11.85 -1.66 -0.71
C THR A 107 -10.78 -1.13 -1.66
N ILE A 108 -9.74 -1.92 -1.97
CA ILE A 108 -8.68 -1.58 -2.94
C ILE A 108 -9.32 -1.32 -4.31
N ARG A 109 -10.15 -2.25 -4.79
CA ARG A 109 -10.84 -2.13 -6.09
C ARG A 109 -11.69 -0.87 -6.18
N ARG A 110 -12.45 -0.56 -5.14
CA ARG A 110 -13.28 0.66 -5.09
C ARG A 110 -12.43 1.93 -5.15
N ARG A 111 -11.38 2.02 -4.34
CA ARG A 111 -10.46 3.19 -4.33
C ARG A 111 -9.80 3.40 -5.70
N ARG A 112 -9.41 2.31 -6.37
CA ARG A 112 -8.85 2.40 -7.71
C ARG A 112 -9.85 2.93 -8.73
N GLN A 113 -11.09 2.46 -8.70
CA GLN A 113 -12.16 2.97 -9.57
C GLN A 113 -12.43 4.46 -9.35
N GLU A 114 -12.48 4.90 -8.10
CA GLU A 114 -12.65 6.31 -7.73
C GLU A 114 -11.50 7.18 -8.27
N THR A 115 -10.27 6.69 -8.19
CA THR A 115 -9.09 7.39 -8.72
C THR A 115 -9.15 7.51 -10.24
N MET A 116 -9.49 6.45 -10.95
CA MET A 116 -9.64 6.47 -12.40
C MET A 116 -10.75 7.45 -12.85
N GLN A 117 -11.89 7.46 -12.16
CA GLN A 117 -12.98 8.38 -12.45
C GLN A 117 -12.60 9.86 -12.24
N ARG A 118 -11.75 10.14 -11.24
CA ARG A 118 -11.25 11.51 -11.00
C ARG A 118 -10.31 11.97 -12.11
N GLN A 119 -9.48 11.10 -12.64
CA GLN A 119 -8.55 11.40 -13.74
C GLN A 119 -9.25 11.61 -15.08
N THR A 120 -10.41 10.99 -15.28
CA THR A 120 -11.20 11.12 -16.53
C THR A 120 -12.17 12.29 -16.54
N LYS A 121 -12.42 12.94 -15.40
CA LYS A 121 -13.25 14.15 -15.38
C LYS A 121 -12.51 15.32 -16.05
N PRO A 122 -13.06 15.93 -17.12
CA PRO A 122 -12.44 17.09 -17.74
C PRO A 122 -12.35 18.21 -16.69
N VAL A 123 -11.18 18.82 -16.58
CA VAL A 123 -10.98 20.05 -15.78
C VAL A 123 -11.97 21.08 -16.30
N ALA A 124 -12.95 21.45 -15.48
CA ALA A 124 -13.87 22.54 -15.81
C ALA A 124 -13.01 23.76 -16.14
N LYS A 125 -13.15 24.31 -17.37
CA LYS A 125 -12.47 25.53 -17.77
C LYS A 125 -12.82 26.61 -16.72
N VAL A 126 -11.82 27.03 -15.95
CA VAL A 126 -11.94 28.21 -15.11
C VAL A 126 -12.17 29.37 -16.06
N HIS A 127 -13.39 29.88 -16.05
CA HIS A 127 -13.71 31.12 -16.74
C HIS A 127 -12.95 32.22 -16.00
N THR A 128 -11.83 32.63 -16.55
CA THR A 128 -11.12 33.83 -16.09
C THR A 128 -11.93 35.02 -16.51
N ASP A 129 -12.88 35.43 -15.65
CA ASP A 129 -13.44 36.77 -15.72
C ASP A 129 -12.29 37.76 -15.49
N GLY A 130 -11.97 38.49 -16.53
CA GLY A 130 -10.92 39.51 -16.57
C GLY A 130 -11.25 40.70 -15.65
N ARG A 131 -11.07 40.52 -14.35
CA ARG A 131 -10.99 41.64 -13.41
C ARG A 131 -9.53 41.98 -13.17
N PRO A 132 -9.08 43.22 -13.44
CA PRO A 132 -7.73 43.64 -13.09
C PRO A 132 -7.58 43.65 -11.57
N SER A 133 -6.49 43.03 -11.10
CA SER A 133 -6.11 43.04 -9.70
C SER A 133 -5.88 44.48 -9.18
N PRO A 134 -6.38 44.83 -7.99
CA PRO A 134 -6.03 46.10 -7.39
C PRO A 134 -4.57 46.09 -6.93
N THR A 135 -3.78 47.04 -7.44
CA THR A 135 -2.43 47.36 -7.01
C THR A 135 -2.43 47.77 -5.54
N ARG A 136 -1.81 46.90 -4.69
CA ARG A 136 -1.46 47.28 -3.31
C ARG A 136 -0.14 48.06 -3.34
N SER A 137 -0.21 49.35 -3.13
CA SER A 137 0.93 50.21 -2.74
C SER A 137 1.27 49.94 -1.27
N VAL A 138 2.52 49.52 -0.99
CA VAL A 138 3.09 49.42 0.35
C VAL A 138 3.90 50.71 0.57
N THR A 139 3.49 51.51 1.57
CA THR A 139 4.31 52.65 2.07
C THR A 139 5.08 52.14 3.30
N ALA A 140 6.34 52.54 3.39
CA ALA A 140 7.32 52.26 4.42
C ALA A 140 6.88 52.66 5.83
#